data_ba848326802146925fdca79c9bdf9ff3
#
_entry.id   ba848326802146925fdca79c9bdf9ff3
#
_cell.length_a   1.000
_cell.length_b   1.000
_cell.length_c   1.000
_cell.angle_alpha   90.00
_cell.angle_beta   90.00
_cell.angle_gamma   90.00
#
_symmetry.space_group_name_H-M   'P 1'
#
loop_
_entity.id
_entity.type
_entity.pdbx_description
1 polymer ?
#
loop_
_entity_poly.entity_id
_entity_poly.type
_entity_poly.pdbx_seq_one_letter_code
_entity_poly.pdbx_strand_id
1 'polypeptide(L)'
;VVAIGEIGLDPSNNNYQDQLEYLIRQIIIANELKLPVIIHANNTNHEIVNIFKTIIKPLYGCVFHCFQPDIETMKYLISNGYYISFAGKITYKNAKKSLEIARLIPSELFLVETDSPYISPEPYRNELNSSTNLNLIIKRLAEVRRTTYEDIESQTIENTKRLFKKL
;
A
#
# COMPACT_ATOMS: atom_id res chain seq x y z
N VAL A 1 -19.53 -0.68 2.05
CA VAL A 1 -18.17 -1.00 2.51
C VAL A 1 -17.46 -1.74 1.41
N VAL A 2 -16.26 -1.26 1.00
CA VAL A 2 -15.49 -1.80 -0.12
C VAL A 2 -14.23 -2.57 0.34
N ALA A 3 -13.78 -2.34 1.57
CA ALA A 3 -12.63 -2.98 2.21
C ALA A 3 -12.75 -2.90 3.73
N ILE A 4 -11.97 -3.72 4.44
CA ILE A 4 -11.68 -3.55 5.87
C ILE A 4 -10.30 -2.90 5.99
N GLY A 5 -10.22 -1.79 6.67
CA GLY A 5 -8.99 -1.04 6.87
C GLY A 5 -9.24 0.37 7.40
N GLU A 6 -8.23 1.00 7.86
CA GLU A 6 -6.84 0.60 7.94
C GLU A 6 -6.59 -0.34 9.13
N ILE A 7 -5.95 -1.48 8.91
CA ILE A 7 -5.60 -2.46 9.95
C ILE A 7 -4.12 -2.80 9.88
N GLY A 8 -3.48 -3.10 10.99
CA GLY A 8 -2.04 -3.42 10.91
C GLY A 8 -1.30 -3.24 12.21
N LEU A 9 0.02 -3.03 12.09
CA LEU A 9 0.93 -2.97 13.22
C LEU A 9 1.78 -1.70 13.16
N ASP A 10 1.78 -0.95 14.24
CA ASP A 10 2.62 0.23 14.45
C ASP A 10 3.21 0.24 15.86
N PRO A 11 4.49 -0.16 16.04
CA PRO A 11 5.14 -0.19 17.35
C PRO A 11 5.34 1.18 18.01
N SER A 12 5.17 2.28 17.26
CA SER A 12 5.24 3.64 17.85
C SER A 12 4.01 3.98 18.70
N ASN A 13 2.94 3.21 18.54
CA ASN A 13 1.72 3.34 19.33
C ASN A 13 1.71 2.35 20.50
N ASN A 14 1.00 2.73 21.58
CA ASN A 14 0.79 1.86 22.73
C ASN A 14 -0.09 0.63 22.35
N ASN A 15 -0.10 -0.38 23.23
CA ASN A 15 -0.96 -1.57 23.10
C ASN A 15 -0.67 -2.44 21.85
N TYR A 16 0.61 -2.70 21.60
CA TYR A 16 1.02 -3.52 20.46
C TYR A 16 0.37 -4.92 20.44
N GLN A 17 0.16 -5.53 21.60
CA GLN A 17 -0.52 -6.82 21.72
C GLN A 17 -1.98 -6.75 21.26
N ASP A 18 -2.66 -5.66 21.58
CA ASP A 18 -4.04 -5.44 21.14
C ASP A 18 -4.10 -5.23 19.61
N GLN A 19 -3.11 -4.52 19.03
CA GLN A 19 -3.02 -4.36 17.58
C GLN A 19 -2.92 -5.71 16.86
N LEU A 20 -2.12 -6.63 17.38
CA LEU A 20 -1.95 -7.98 16.83
C LEU A 20 -3.28 -8.76 16.86
N GLU A 21 -3.97 -8.74 18.00
CA GLU A 21 -5.27 -9.39 18.15
C GLU A 21 -6.31 -8.78 17.19
N TYR A 22 -6.39 -7.45 17.12
CA TYR A 22 -7.33 -6.77 16.23
C TYR A 22 -7.00 -6.99 14.75
N LEU A 23 -5.73 -7.02 14.37
CA LEU A 23 -5.34 -7.35 13.00
C LEU A 23 -5.90 -8.73 12.58
N ILE A 24 -5.69 -9.75 13.42
CA ILE A 24 -6.17 -11.11 13.17
C ILE A 24 -7.69 -11.14 13.07
N ARG A 25 -8.40 -10.55 14.04
CA ARG A 25 -9.87 -10.51 14.06
C ARG A 25 -10.45 -9.81 12.85
N GLN A 26 -9.87 -8.68 12.44
CA GLN A 26 -10.35 -7.93 11.29
C GLN A 26 -10.07 -8.64 9.96
N ILE A 27 -8.99 -9.41 9.83
CA ILE A 27 -8.77 -10.28 8.68
C ILE A 27 -9.83 -11.40 8.63
N ILE A 28 -10.20 -11.99 9.77
CA ILE A 28 -11.29 -12.97 9.83
C ILE A 28 -12.59 -12.35 9.30
N ILE A 29 -12.97 -11.19 9.82
CA ILE A 29 -14.18 -10.47 9.38
C ILE A 29 -14.13 -10.14 7.87
N ALA A 30 -12.96 -9.66 7.38
CA ALA A 30 -12.80 -9.37 5.97
C ALA A 30 -13.00 -10.62 5.09
N ASN A 31 -12.46 -11.77 5.52
CA ASN A 31 -12.62 -13.04 4.82
C ASN A 31 -14.09 -13.52 4.83
N GLU A 32 -14.78 -13.41 5.96
CA GLU A 32 -16.22 -13.75 6.06
C GLU A 32 -17.10 -12.86 5.16
N LEU A 33 -16.77 -11.56 5.09
CA LEU A 33 -17.50 -10.58 4.29
C LEU A 33 -17.06 -10.55 2.81
N LYS A 34 -16.06 -11.34 2.45
CA LYS A 34 -15.45 -11.37 1.11
C LYS A 34 -14.94 -9.99 0.67
N LEU A 35 -14.27 -9.30 1.57
CA LEU A 35 -13.69 -7.97 1.37
C LEU A 35 -12.16 -8.02 1.35
N PRO A 36 -11.50 -7.17 0.56
CA PRO A 36 -10.06 -6.95 0.67
C PRO A 36 -9.72 -6.21 1.96
N VAL A 37 -8.44 -6.26 2.34
CA VAL A 37 -7.91 -5.51 3.48
C VAL A 37 -6.91 -4.45 3.04
N ILE A 38 -6.86 -3.33 3.78
CA ILE A 38 -5.87 -2.27 3.65
C ILE A 38 -4.95 -2.35 4.86
N ILE A 39 -3.67 -2.68 4.63
CA ILE A 39 -2.69 -2.96 5.68
C ILE A 39 -1.81 -1.74 5.94
N HIS A 40 -1.79 -1.32 7.21
CA HIS A 40 -0.80 -0.42 7.78
C HIS A 40 0.38 -1.21 8.34
N ALA A 41 1.60 -0.88 7.92
CA ALA A 41 2.82 -1.54 8.39
C ALA A 41 3.92 -0.51 8.66
N ASN A 42 4.07 -0.08 9.92
CA ASN A 42 5.15 0.80 10.31
C ASN A 42 6.35 0.00 10.84
N ASN A 43 7.34 -0.27 9.98
CA ASN A 43 8.49 -1.13 10.24
C ASN A 43 8.13 -2.58 10.65
N THR A 44 6.95 -3.06 10.28
CA THR A 44 6.39 -4.36 10.67
C THR A 44 6.06 -5.26 9.48
N ASN A 45 6.55 -4.94 8.29
CA ASN A 45 6.29 -5.70 7.07
C ASN A 45 6.55 -7.21 7.25
N HIS A 46 7.72 -7.58 7.79
CA HIS A 46 8.09 -8.98 7.98
C HIS A 46 7.20 -9.71 8.99
N GLU A 47 6.78 -9.01 10.04
CA GLU A 47 5.90 -9.56 11.06
C GLU A 47 4.51 -9.83 10.50
N ILE A 48 3.93 -8.88 9.77
CA ILE A 48 2.62 -9.06 9.11
C ILE A 48 2.70 -10.20 8.09
N VAL A 49 3.78 -10.26 7.29
CA VAL A 49 3.99 -11.37 6.36
C VAL A 49 4.09 -12.70 7.09
N ASN A 50 4.74 -12.76 8.26
CA ASN A 50 4.80 -13.97 9.06
C ASN A 50 3.41 -14.40 9.56
N ILE A 51 2.59 -13.45 10.02
CA ILE A 51 1.19 -13.69 10.39
C ILE A 51 0.41 -14.28 9.20
N PHE A 52 0.59 -13.73 8.00
CA PHE A 52 -0.07 -14.24 6.79
C PHE A 52 0.37 -15.65 6.41
N LYS A 53 1.60 -16.02 6.71
CA LYS A 53 2.14 -17.37 6.45
C LYS A 53 1.69 -18.40 7.47
N THR A 54 1.54 -18.02 8.74
CA THR A 54 1.46 -18.96 9.86
C THR A 54 0.11 -18.98 10.59
N ILE A 55 -0.63 -17.88 10.55
CA ILE A 55 -1.87 -17.71 11.34
C ILE A 55 -3.07 -17.55 10.43
N ILE A 56 -3.11 -16.44 9.68
CA ILE A 56 -4.24 -16.10 8.81
C ILE A 56 -3.80 -15.17 7.69
N LYS A 57 -4.36 -15.35 6.49
CA LYS A 57 -4.11 -14.44 5.36
C LYS A 57 -5.40 -13.90 4.78
N PRO A 58 -5.37 -12.69 4.18
CA PRO A 58 -6.48 -12.16 3.39
C PRO A 58 -6.76 -13.04 2.17
N LEU A 59 -8.03 -13.43 1.97
CA LEU A 59 -8.43 -14.31 0.86
C LEU A 59 -9.01 -13.54 -0.33
N TYR A 60 -9.46 -12.31 -0.12
CA TYR A 60 -10.19 -11.53 -1.13
C TYR A 60 -9.46 -10.27 -1.60
N GLY A 61 -8.15 -10.23 -1.37
CA GLY A 61 -7.27 -9.14 -1.77
C GLY A 61 -6.67 -8.40 -0.58
N CYS A 62 -5.53 -7.78 -0.84
CA CYS A 62 -4.77 -7.04 0.17
C CYS A 62 -3.97 -5.95 -0.51
N VAL A 63 -3.87 -4.77 0.12
CA VAL A 63 -2.90 -3.74 -0.22
C VAL A 63 -2.13 -3.32 1.02
N PHE A 64 -0.80 -3.30 0.93
CA PHE A 64 0.05 -2.63 1.90
C PHE A 64 0.10 -1.16 1.52
N HIS A 65 -0.61 -0.32 2.30
CA HIS A 65 -0.69 1.10 2.01
C HIS A 65 0.62 1.80 2.37
N CYS A 66 0.91 2.91 1.69
CA CYS A 66 2.12 3.71 1.89
C CYS A 66 3.39 2.85 2.06
N PHE A 67 3.55 1.85 1.18
CA PHE A 67 4.48 0.73 1.35
C PHE A 67 5.89 1.18 1.72
N GLN A 68 6.38 0.70 2.84
CA GLN A 68 7.77 0.87 3.24
C GLN A 68 8.66 -0.08 2.44
N PRO A 69 9.65 0.42 1.68
CA PRO A 69 10.37 -0.35 0.69
C PRO A 69 11.20 -1.48 1.30
N ASP A 70 10.77 -2.70 1.01
CA ASP A 70 11.43 -3.95 1.37
C ASP A 70 11.21 -4.99 0.26
N ILE A 71 12.30 -5.42 -0.37
CA ILE A 71 12.26 -6.30 -1.55
C ILE A 71 11.72 -7.68 -1.21
N GLU A 72 12.08 -8.24 -0.06
CA GLU A 72 11.62 -9.58 0.32
C GLU A 72 10.12 -9.59 0.61
N THR A 73 9.62 -8.59 1.32
CA THR A 73 8.18 -8.39 1.49
C THR A 73 7.49 -8.22 0.14
N MET A 74 8.00 -7.35 -0.72
CA MET A 74 7.43 -7.16 -2.07
C MET A 74 7.31 -8.47 -2.84
N LYS A 75 8.36 -9.30 -2.87
CA LYS A 75 8.32 -10.62 -3.54
C LYS A 75 7.22 -11.51 -2.99
N TYR A 76 7.05 -11.56 -1.66
CA TYR A 76 5.98 -12.32 -1.04
C TYR A 76 4.60 -11.77 -1.43
N LEU A 77 4.41 -10.46 -1.41
CA LEU A 77 3.14 -9.83 -1.78
C LEU A 77 2.78 -10.13 -3.24
N ILE A 78 3.73 -9.97 -4.16
CA ILE A 78 3.57 -10.30 -5.59
C ILE A 78 3.16 -11.76 -5.78
N SER A 79 3.85 -12.70 -5.11
CA SER A 79 3.57 -14.14 -5.25
C SER A 79 2.18 -14.55 -4.74
N ASN A 80 1.55 -13.72 -3.91
CA ASN A 80 0.18 -13.91 -3.42
C ASN A 80 -0.85 -13.02 -4.14
N GLY A 81 -0.47 -12.27 -5.17
CA GLY A 81 -1.37 -11.35 -5.89
C GLY A 81 -1.81 -10.15 -5.06
N TYR A 82 -1.03 -9.77 -4.05
CA TYR A 82 -1.29 -8.62 -3.20
C TYR A 82 -0.67 -7.36 -3.76
N TYR A 83 -1.28 -6.24 -3.43
CA TYR A 83 -0.90 -4.92 -3.92
C TYR A 83 -0.01 -4.18 -2.92
N ILE A 84 0.77 -3.25 -3.45
CA ILE A 84 1.38 -2.18 -2.65
C ILE A 84 0.89 -0.83 -3.18
N SER A 85 0.89 0.20 -2.33
CA SER A 85 0.62 1.55 -2.80
C SER A 85 1.79 2.49 -2.61
N PHE A 86 1.89 3.44 -3.52
CA PHE A 86 2.88 4.51 -3.49
C PHE A 86 2.23 5.83 -3.09
N ALA A 87 2.76 6.45 -2.04
CA ALA A 87 2.38 7.76 -1.54
C ALA A 87 3.45 8.81 -1.83
N GLY A 88 3.30 10.01 -1.30
CA GLY A 88 4.18 11.15 -1.55
C GLY A 88 5.68 10.89 -1.33
N LYS A 89 6.04 9.94 -0.48
CA LYS A 89 7.45 9.55 -0.23
C LYS A 89 8.24 9.19 -1.49
N ILE A 90 7.57 8.68 -2.56
CA ILE A 90 8.26 8.31 -3.82
C ILE A 90 8.88 9.51 -4.53
N THR A 91 8.42 10.73 -4.23
CA THR A 91 8.95 11.98 -4.80
C THR A 91 10.21 12.48 -4.09
N TYR A 92 10.53 11.95 -2.89
CA TYR A 92 11.60 12.47 -2.07
C TYR A 92 12.99 12.14 -2.65
N LYS A 93 13.95 13.05 -2.46
CA LYS A 93 15.34 12.88 -2.96
C LYS A 93 16.04 11.63 -2.43
N ASN A 94 15.68 11.19 -1.22
CA ASN A 94 16.26 10.01 -0.57
C ASN A 94 15.46 8.71 -0.81
N ALA A 95 14.47 8.70 -1.69
CA ALA A 95 13.56 7.58 -1.93
C ALA A 95 14.17 6.41 -2.75
N LYS A 96 15.49 6.21 -2.73
CA LYS A 96 16.20 5.24 -3.61
C LYS A 96 15.56 3.84 -3.59
N LYS A 97 15.25 3.29 -2.41
CA LYS A 97 14.63 1.97 -2.28
C LYS A 97 13.18 1.94 -2.83
N SER A 98 12.40 2.99 -2.58
CA SER A 98 11.04 3.09 -3.14
C SER A 98 11.06 3.16 -4.67
N LEU A 99 12.05 3.86 -5.25
CA LEU A 99 12.23 3.93 -6.70
C LEU A 99 12.65 2.58 -7.30
N GLU A 100 13.43 1.79 -6.57
CA GLU A 100 13.77 0.42 -6.97
C GLU A 100 12.53 -0.47 -6.97
N ILE A 101 11.75 -0.48 -5.89
CA ILE A 101 10.47 -1.18 -5.79
C ILE A 101 9.54 -0.78 -6.96
N ALA A 102 9.41 0.52 -7.23
CA ALA A 102 8.55 1.02 -8.29
C ALA A 102 8.97 0.55 -9.71
N ARG A 103 10.24 0.23 -9.92
CA ARG A 103 10.71 -0.38 -11.18
C ARG A 103 10.44 -1.88 -11.27
N LEU A 104 10.47 -2.57 -10.13
CA LEU A 104 10.38 -4.04 -10.06
C LEU A 104 8.95 -4.56 -9.95
N ILE A 105 8.05 -3.78 -9.35
CA ILE A 105 6.66 -4.22 -9.14
C ILE A 105 5.93 -4.43 -10.48
N PRO A 106 5.20 -5.53 -10.67
CA PRO A 106 4.33 -5.73 -11.83
C PRO A 106 3.29 -4.62 -11.95
N SER A 107 2.96 -4.24 -13.17
CA SER A 107 2.02 -3.15 -13.45
C SER A 107 0.63 -3.40 -12.84
N GLU A 108 0.26 -4.66 -12.69
CA GLU A 108 -1.04 -5.11 -12.20
C GLU A 108 -1.18 -5.06 -10.67
N LEU A 109 -0.08 -4.82 -9.91
CA LEU A 109 -0.04 -5.01 -8.46
C LEU A 109 0.37 -3.76 -7.68
N PHE A 110 0.26 -2.56 -8.25
CA PHE A 110 0.45 -1.34 -7.50
C PHE A 110 -0.75 -0.40 -7.57
N LEU A 111 -0.90 0.43 -6.54
CA LEU A 111 -1.85 1.52 -6.46
C LEU A 111 -1.11 2.82 -6.15
N VAL A 112 -1.82 3.94 -6.27
CA VAL A 112 -1.36 5.26 -5.83
C VAL A 112 -2.33 5.84 -4.83
N GLU A 113 -1.79 6.60 -3.87
CA GLU A 113 -2.54 7.27 -2.83
C GLU A 113 -1.84 8.56 -2.40
N THR A 114 -2.50 9.38 -1.62
CA THR A 114 -1.89 10.58 -1.04
C THR A 114 -1.48 10.42 0.41
N ASP A 115 -2.21 9.62 1.17
CA ASP A 115 -2.12 9.53 2.63
C ASP A 115 -2.40 10.89 3.32
N SER A 116 -3.29 11.68 2.71
CA SER A 116 -3.65 13.01 3.23
C SER A 116 -4.30 12.93 4.62
N PRO A 117 -3.96 13.84 5.54
CA PRO A 117 -3.19 15.08 5.38
C PRO A 117 -1.68 14.92 5.53
N TYR A 118 -1.17 13.69 5.59
CA TYR A 118 0.24 13.34 5.81
C TYR A 118 0.99 13.16 4.48
N ILE A 119 2.30 12.95 4.57
CA ILE A 119 3.20 12.48 3.49
C ILE A 119 3.08 13.30 2.20
N SER A 120 3.08 14.63 2.33
CA SER A 120 3.03 15.53 1.17
C SER A 120 4.19 15.27 0.20
N PRO A 121 3.93 15.16 -1.11
CA PRO A 121 5.00 14.98 -2.10
C PRO A 121 5.83 16.26 -2.29
N GLU A 122 7.03 16.13 -2.83
CA GLU A 122 7.77 17.30 -3.31
C GLU A 122 6.98 18.02 -4.44
N PRO A 123 6.96 19.37 -4.48
CA PRO A 123 7.70 20.30 -3.62
C PRO A 123 7.02 20.67 -2.28
N TYR A 124 5.89 20.07 -1.95
CA TYR A 124 5.03 20.45 -0.80
C TYR A 124 5.34 19.66 0.48
N ARG A 125 6.52 19.07 0.59
CA ARG A 125 6.88 18.09 1.63
C ARG A 125 6.59 18.49 3.08
N ASN A 126 6.61 19.75 3.42
CA ASN A 126 6.39 20.26 4.78
C ASN A 126 5.02 20.95 4.96
N GLU A 127 4.14 20.79 3.99
CA GLU A 127 2.80 21.36 4.00
C GLU A 127 1.77 20.26 4.29
N LEU A 128 0.55 20.64 4.62
CA LEU A 128 -0.55 19.68 4.73
C LEU A 128 -0.84 19.08 3.34
N ASN A 129 -0.92 17.77 3.29
CA ASN A 129 -1.21 17.07 2.05
C ASN A 129 -2.70 17.17 1.66
N SER A 130 -2.96 17.02 0.38
CA SER A 130 -4.29 17.03 -0.21
C SER A 130 -4.40 15.98 -1.30
N SER A 131 -5.60 15.46 -1.56
CA SER A 131 -5.89 14.54 -2.66
C SER A 131 -5.52 15.12 -4.03
N THR A 132 -5.48 16.44 -4.18
CA THR A 132 -5.03 17.12 -5.41
C THR A 132 -3.57 16.85 -5.75
N ASN A 133 -2.75 16.41 -4.77
CA ASN A 133 -1.34 16.07 -4.96
C ASN A 133 -1.11 14.66 -5.55
N LEU A 134 -2.17 13.89 -5.81
CA LEU A 134 -2.06 12.56 -6.41
C LEU A 134 -1.36 12.59 -7.78
N ASN A 135 -1.58 13.66 -8.55
CA ASN A 135 -0.96 13.88 -9.84
C ASN A 135 0.58 13.91 -9.79
N LEU A 136 1.17 14.43 -8.70
CA LEU A 136 2.63 14.47 -8.53
C LEU A 136 3.21 13.06 -8.32
N ILE A 137 2.48 12.20 -7.64
CA ILE A 137 2.86 10.81 -7.40
C ILE A 137 2.80 10.01 -8.70
N ILE A 138 1.69 10.15 -9.46
CA ILE A 138 1.53 9.52 -10.78
C ILE A 138 2.63 9.97 -11.74
N LYS A 139 2.90 11.28 -11.82
CA LYS A 139 3.99 11.84 -12.65
C LYS A 139 5.33 11.22 -12.28
N ARG A 140 5.64 11.12 -10.98
CA ARG A 140 6.88 10.54 -10.52
C ARG A 140 7.01 9.06 -10.87
N LEU A 141 5.94 8.28 -10.75
CA LEU A 141 5.92 6.89 -11.17
C LEU A 141 6.12 6.72 -12.67
N ALA A 142 5.49 7.57 -13.49
CA ALA A 142 5.67 7.57 -14.94
C ALA A 142 7.15 7.78 -15.33
N GLU A 143 7.82 8.77 -14.71
CA GLU A 143 9.26 9.01 -14.91
C GLU A 143 10.10 7.77 -14.54
N VAL A 144 9.82 7.18 -13.36
CA VAL A 144 10.58 6.04 -12.83
C VAL A 144 10.41 4.78 -13.68
N ARG A 145 9.20 4.55 -14.18
CA ARG A 145 8.84 3.39 -15.01
C ARG A 145 9.08 3.63 -16.51
N ARG A 146 9.49 4.84 -16.90
CA ARG A 146 9.72 5.25 -18.30
C ARG A 146 8.49 5.03 -19.18
N THR A 147 7.35 5.47 -18.71
CA THR A 147 6.06 5.40 -19.38
C THR A 147 5.34 6.75 -19.29
N THR A 148 4.13 6.85 -19.79
CA THR A 148 3.35 8.10 -19.76
C THR A 148 2.58 8.28 -18.44
N TYR A 149 2.14 9.50 -18.15
CA TYR A 149 1.24 9.79 -17.04
C TYR A 149 -0.07 9.01 -17.18
N GLU A 150 -0.63 9.01 -18.38
CA GLU A 150 -1.88 8.37 -18.75
C GLU A 150 -1.83 6.85 -18.58
N ASP A 151 -0.69 6.22 -18.86
CA ASP A 151 -0.49 4.80 -18.64
C ASP A 151 -0.53 4.46 -17.13
N ILE A 152 0.15 5.23 -16.29
CA ILE A 152 0.10 5.03 -14.83
C ILE A 152 -1.28 5.29 -14.27
N GLU A 153 -1.94 6.37 -14.71
CA GLU A 153 -3.29 6.72 -14.29
C GLU A 153 -4.28 5.60 -14.64
N SER A 154 -4.30 5.17 -15.90
CA SER A 154 -5.16 4.08 -16.36
C SER A 154 -4.88 2.79 -15.60
N GLN A 155 -3.62 2.41 -15.46
CA GLN A 155 -3.23 1.18 -14.77
C GLN A 155 -3.66 1.18 -13.30
N THR A 156 -3.47 2.30 -12.58
CA THR A 156 -3.86 2.36 -11.17
C THR A 156 -5.39 2.37 -10.99
N ILE A 157 -6.14 2.98 -11.92
CA ILE A 157 -7.62 2.92 -11.93
C ILE A 157 -8.09 1.47 -12.12
N GLU A 158 -7.53 0.75 -13.08
CA GLU A 158 -7.86 -0.65 -13.32
C GLU A 158 -7.52 -1.55 -12.12
N ASN A 159 -6.34 -1.35 -11.54
CA ASN A 159 -5.90 -2.08 -10.34
C ASN A 159 -6.83 -1.81 -9.16
N THR A 160 -7.23 -0.55 -8.95
CA THR A 160 -8.15 -0.15 -7.89
C THR A 160 -9.50 -0.87 -8.04
N LYS A 161 -10.09 -0.87 -9.24
CA LYS A 161 -11.34 -1.58 -9.54
C LYS A 161 -11.19 -3.10 -9.38
N ARG A 162 -10.02 -3.66 -9.71
CA ARG A 162 -9.75 -5.09 -9.55
C ARG A 162 -9.65 -5.50 -8.10
N LEU A 163 -9.02 -4.69 -7.24
CA LEU A 163 -8.90 -4.94 -5.81
C LEU A 163 -10.23 -4.69 -5.09
N PHE A 164 -10.86 -3.56 -5.32
CA PHE A 164 -12.08 -3.11 -4.62
C PHE A 164 -13.32 -3.39 -5.48
N LYS A 165 -13.67 -4.65 -5.64
CA LYS A 165 -14.74 -5.13 -6.55
C LYS A 165 -16.15 -4.59 -6.25
N LYS A 166 -16.33 -3.87 -5.15
CA LYS A 166 -17.61 -3.25 -4.76
C LYS A 166 -17.63 -1.72 -4.97
N LEU A 167 -16.64 -1.19 -5.73
CA LEU A 167 -16.65 0.19 -6.21
C LEU A 167 -17.68 0.36 -7.31
#